data_08d462c7b9651e626cd27d86d0b19597
#
_entry.id   08d462c7b9651e626cd27d86d0b19597
#
_cell.length_a   1.000
_cell.length_b   1.000
_cell.length_c   1.000
_cell.angle_alpha   90.00
_cell.angle_beta   90.00
_cell.angle_gamma   90.00
#
_symmetry.space_group_name_H-M   'P 1'
#
loop_
_entity.id
_entity.type
_entity.pdbx_description
1 polymer ?
#
loop_
_entity_poly.entity_id
_entity_poly.type
_entity_poly.pdbx_seq_one_letter_code
_entity_poly.pdbx_strand_id
1 'polypeptide(L)'
;MRFVLKAPACLALFVLPLAAAEPPAVTSPPCCTGTSRSTALEIALFSDPAKWSFSNEESWKWAGEGKDRVLQLVTQSGAKPKYRSPFNLAWCGGKEWKDFTLTAEVRLTKFDAGNNDLCIAFGRAAENRFYYAHLGEKADEPHHQIHIVDNADRKPITIFRTAGTPWKEGRWHRVKIIRNTATGDIGVWFDDMNKPVLTAQDKTLEWGHIGLGSFDDLGEFRNVRIRGISR
;
A
#
# COMPACT_ATOMS: atom_id res chain seq x y z
N MET A 1 12.27 -74.58 -18.56
CA MET A 1 12.99 -73.37 -18.12
C MET A 1 12.02 -72.22 -18.18
N ARG A 2 11.40 -71.84 -16.98
CA ARG A 2 10.41 -70.76 -16.89
C ARG A 2 11.13 -69.53 -16.36
N PHE A 3 11.20 -68.48 -17.17
CA PHE A 3 11.68 -67.16 -16.70
C PHE A 3 10.54 -66.42 -15.97
N VAL A 4 10.77 -66.09 -14.72
CA VAL A 4 9.90 -65.21 -13.93
C VAL A 4 10.45 -63.81 -14.06
N LEU A 5 9.71 -62.89 -14.74
CA LEU A 5 10.00 -61.46 -14.77
C LEU A 5 9.50 -60.85 -13.43
N LYS A 6 10.43 -60.25 -12.68
CA LYS A 6 10.12 -59.37 -11.57
C LYS A 6 9.76 -57.97 -12.09
N ALA A 7 8.57 -57.48 -11.72
CA ALA A 7 8.18 -56.09 -11.99
C ALA A 7 8.93 -55.13 -11.04
N PRO A 8 9.31 -53.91 -11.50
CA PRO A 8 9.90 -52.91 -10.60
C PRO A 8 8.85 -52.25 -9.72
N ALA A 9 9.18 -52.10 -8.45
CA ALA A 9 8.38 -51.39 -7.48
C ALA A 9 8.40 -49.88 -7.81
N CYS A 10 7.22 -49.32 -8.08
CA CYS A 10 7.03 -47.87 -8.28
C CYS A 10 7.04 -47.17 -6.90
N LEU A 11 8.12 -46.45 -6.62
CA LEU A 11 8.24 -45.63 -5.41
C LEU A 11 7.42 -44.32 -5.61
N ALA A 12 6.24 -44.27 -5.06
CA ALA A 12 5.41 -43.05 -5.06
C ALA A 12 6.05 -42.02 -4.12
N LEU A 13 6.61 -40.95 -4.68
CA LEU A 13 7.06 -39.77 -3.93
C LEU A 13 5.82 -39.01 -3.49
N PHE A 14 5.47 -39.08 -2.22
CA PHE A 14 4.49 -38.19 -1.61
C PHE A 14 5.12 -36.80 -1.47
N VAL A 15 4.78 -35.88 -2.37
CA VAL A 15 5.05 -34.45 -2.19
C VAL A 15 3.99 -33.92 -1.23
N LEU A 16 4.38 -33.67 0.03
CA LEU A 16 3.54 -32.94 0.99
C LEU A 16 3.39 -31.50 0.48
N PRO A 17 2.16 -30.95 0.41
CA PRO A 17 1.98 -29.56 0.08
C PRO A 17 2.64 -28.69 1.16
N LEU A 18 3.54 -27.81 0.73
CA LEU A 18 4.12 -26.79 1.59
C LEU A 18 2.98 -25.87 2.05
N ALA A 19 2.63 -25.89 3.33
CA ALA A 19 1.62 -25.02 3.89
C ALA A 19 2.05 -23.58 3.66
N ALA A 20 1.21 -22.79 3.00
CA ALA A 20 1.43 -21.37 2.87
C ALA A 20 1.49 -20.74 4.26
N ALA A 21 2.54 -19.97 4.55
CA ALA A 21 2.68 -19.27 5.81
C ALA A 21 1.48 -18.33 6.03
N GLU A 22 0.83 -18.43 7.19
CA GLU A 22 -0.24 -17.50 7.55
C GLU A 22 0.37 -16.12 7.83
N PRO A 23 -0.31 -15.03 7.38
CA PRO A 23 0.16 -13.68 7.66
C PRO A 23 0.10 -13.41 9.18
N PRO A 24 1.09 -12.70 9.75
CA PRO A 24 1.05 -12.28 11.15
C PRO A 24 -0.16 -11.39 11.41
N ALA A 25 -0.77 -11.54 12.61
CA ALA A 25 -1.91 -10.74 13.01
C ALA A 25 -1.52 -9.26 13.09
N VAL A 26 -2.18 -8.41 12.31
CA VAL A 26 -2.09 -6.94 12.44
C VAL A 26 -3.13 -6.50 13.46
N THR A 27 -2.67 -6.04 14.62
CA THR A 27 -3.57 -5.56 15.65
C THR A 27 -4.18 -4.23 15.24
N SER A 28 -5.51 -4.15 15.21
CA SER A 28 -6.19 -2.86 15.12
C SER A 28 -5.82 -2.02 16.35
N PRO A 29 -5.68 -0.69 16.21
CA PRO A 29 -5.45 0.16 17.37
C PRO A 29 -6.55 -0.09 18.41
N PRO A 30 -6.20 -0.16 19.73
CA PRO A 30 -7.16 -0.44 20.78
C PRO A 30 -8.28 0.60 20.77
N CYS A 31 -9.53 0.12 20.89
CA CYS A 31 -10.66 0.98 21.20
C CYS A 31 -10.41 1.52 22.62
N CYS A 32 -10.12 2.83 22.75
CA CYS A 32 -9.66 3.47 23.97
C CYS A 32 -10.62 3.25 25.14
N THR A 33 -10.22 2.41 26.09
CA THR A 33 -10.79 2.38 27.43
C THR A 33 -9.85 3.10 28.38
N GLY A 34 -10.18 4.35 28.74
CA GLY A 34 -9.58 5.05 29.87
C GLY A 34 -8.82 6.34 29.55
N THR A 35 -9.36 7.46 30.03
CA THR A 35 -8.76 8.79 30.31
C THR A 35 -8.10 9.53 29.14
N SER A 36 -8.83 10.53 28.69
CA SER A 36 -8.63 11.45 27.56
C SER A 36 -9.02 10.82 26.20
N ARG A 37 -10.29 10.97 25.86
CA ARG A 37 -10.83 10.65 24.52
C ARG A 37 -10.22 11.60 23.51
N SER A 38 -9.08 11.23 22.95
CA SER A 38 -8.76 11.63 21.59
C SER A 38 -9.80 10.92 20.70
N THR A 39 -10.89 11.63 20.38
CA THR A 39 -11.92 11.11 19.49
C THR A 39 -11.26 10.83 18.15
N ALA A 40 -11.25 9.56 17.72
CA ALA A 40 -10.74 9.20 16.41
C ALA A 40 -11.52 9.99 15.35
N LEU A 41 -10.82 10.88 14.67
CA LEU A 41 -11.38 11.72 13.62
C LEU A 41 -11.48 10.91 12.32
N GLU A 42 -12.61 10.99 11.64
CA GLU A 42 -12.77 10.43 10.30
C GLU A 42 -12.92 11.55 9.27
N ILE A 43 -12.11 11.53 8.23
CA ILE A 43 -12.08 12.53 7.16
C ILE A 43 -12.06 11.86 5.79
N ALA A 44 -12.88 12.40 4.87
CA ALA A 44 -12.73 12.16 3.43
C ALA A 44 -11.66 13.11 2.89
N LEU A 45 -10.49 12.58 2.50
CA LEU A 45 -9.33 13.41 2.13
C LEU A 45 -9.56 14.19 0.82
N PHE A 46 -10.49 13.76 -0.03
CA PHE A 46 -10.85 14.44 -1.28
C PHE A 46 -11.93 15.52 -1.12
N SER A 47 -12.37 15.81 0.11
CA SER A 47 -13.32 16.89 0.37
C SER A 47 -12.77 18.28 0.02
N ASP A 48 -11.44 18.45 0.09
CA ASP A 48 -10.77 19.73 -0.15
C ASP A 48 -9.53 19.53 -1.05
N PRO A 49 -9.68 19.69 -2.38
CA PRO A 49 -8.58 19.58 -3.34
C PRO A 49 -7.44 20.56 -3.10
N ALA A 50 -7.71 21.75 -2.53
CA ALA A 50 -6.69 22.77 -2.29
C ALA A 50 -5.64 22.35 -1.24
N LYS A 51 -5.92 21.29 -0.47
CA LYS A 51 -4.95 20.70 0.48
C LYS A 51 -3.93 19.78 -0.17
N TRP A 52 -4.09 19.47 -1.45
CA TRP A 52 -3.19 18.57 -2.14
C TRP A 52 -2.07 19.32 -2.86
N SER A 53 -0.86 18.81 -2.72
CA SER A 53 0.33 19.26 -3.45
C SER A 53 0.91 18.09 -4.23
N PHE A 54 1.53 18.38 -5.37
CA PHE A 54 1.97 17.39 -6.33
C PHE A 54 3.46 17.50 -6.62
N SER A 55 4.13 16.40 -6.92
CA SER A 55 5.52 16.40 -7.41
C SER A 55 5.66 17.16 -8.74
N ASN A 56 4.60 17.17 -9.55
CA ASN A 56 4.42 17.99 -10.74
C ASN A 56 2.92 18.19 -10.96
N GLU A 57 2.47 19.45 -10.92
CA GLU A 57 1.05 19.82 -11.06
C GLU A 57 0.43 19.32 -12.38
N GLU A 58 1.19 19.39 -13.50
CA GLU A 58 0.70 18.99 -14.82
C GLU A 58 0.43 17.49 -14.97
N SER A 59 1.01 16.69 -14.08
CA SER A 59 0.85 15.23 -14.11
C SER A 59 -0.46 14.78 -13.47
N TRP A 60 -1.11 15.63 -12.71
CA TRP A 60 -2.28 15.28 -11.92
C TRP A 60 -3.50 16.10 -12.35
N LYS A 61 -4.66 15.46 -12.28
CA LYS A 61 -5.94 16.10 -12.62
C LYS A 61 -7.03 15.66 -11.67
N TRP A 62 -7.82 16.61 -11.21
CA TRP A 62 -9.08 16.34 -10.54
C TRP A 62 -10.20 16.13 -11.55
N ALA A 63 -11.02 15.09 -11.38
CA ALA A 63 -12.23 14.82 -12.14
C ALA A 63 -13.40 14.57 -11.18
N GLY A 64 -14.63 14.82 -11.64
CA GLY A 64 -15.84 14.70 -10.82
C GLY A 64 -15.90 15.73 -9.68
N GLU A 65 -16.97 15.68 -8.92
CA GLU A 65 -17.24 16.61 -7.83
C GLU A 65 -17.76 15.89 -6.58
N GLY A 66 -17.63 16.54 -5.42
CA GLY A 66 -18.15 16.04 -4.15
C GLY A 66 -17.66 14.63 -3.81
N LYS A 67 -18.57 13.71 -3.59
CA LYS A 67 -18.28 12.30 -3.26
C LYS A 67 -17.74 11.49 -4.45
N ASP A 68 -18.01 11.94 -5.67
CA ASP A 68 -17.60 11.25 -6.90
C ASP A 68 -16.25 11.79 -7.43
N ARG A 69 -15.54 12.60 -6.63
CA ARG A 69 -14.25 13.17 -6.99
C ARG A 69 -13.17 12.10 -7.11
N VAL A 70 -12.41 12.19 -8.20
CA VAL A 70 -11.31 11.29 -8.55
C VAL A 70 -10.04 12.12 -8.74
N LEU A 71 -8.93 11.67 -8.17
CA LEU A 71 -7.60 12.18 -8.49
C LEU A 71 -6.96 11.25 -9.52
N GLN A 72 -6.55 11.80 -10.64
CA GLN A 72 -5.99 11.09 -11.79
C GLN A 72 -4.51 11.46 -11.96
N LEU A 73 -3.64 10.46 -12.05
CA LEU A 73 -2.30 10.61 -12.61
C LEU A 73 -2.40 10.37 -14.11
N VAL A 74 -2.33 11.46 -14.88
CA VAL A 74 -2.63 11.46 -16.34
C VAL A 74 -1.38 11.40 -17.21
N THR A 75 -0.22 11.74 -16.67
CA THR A 75 1.08 11.63 -17.35
C THR A 75 2.19 11.49 -16.33
N GLN A 76 3.34 10.99 -16.77
CA GLN A 76 4.52 10.87 -15.92
C GLN A 76 5.13 12.25 -15.63
N SER A 77 5.50 12.49 -14.37
CA SER A 77 6.06 13.77 -13.93
C SER A 77 7.47 14.04 -14.47
N GLY A 78 8.19 12.98 -14.87
CA GLY A 78 9.61 13.10 -15.17
C GLY A 78 10.48 13.44 -13.94
N ALA A 79 9.89 13.44 -12.74
CA ALA A 79 10.60 13.75 -11.50
C ALA A 79 11.75 12.77 -11.26
N LYS A 80 12.86 13.32 -10.76
CA LYS A 80 14.03 12.56 -10.33
C LYS A 80 14.25 12.86 -8.85
N PRO A 81 13.58 12.14 -7.94
CA PRO A 81 13.74 12.38 -6.52
C PRO A 81 15.20 12.15 -6.10
N LYS A 82 15.66 12.91 -5.10
CA LYS A 82 17.04 12.82 -4.57
C LYS A 82 17.40 11.39 -4.14
N TYR A 83 16.44 10.70 -3.56
CA TYR A 83 16.55 9.30 -3.15
C TYR A 83 15.53 8.47 -3.92
N ARG A 84 15.86 7.22 -4.27
CA ARG A 84 14.94 6.35 -5.00
C ARG A 84 13.65 6.15 -4.22
N SER A 85 12.58 6.66 -4.77
CA SER A 85 11.21 6.65 -4.23
C SER A 85 10.22 6.79 -5.40
N PRO A 86 8.90 6.70 -5.19
CA PRO A 86 7.93 6.94 -6.27
C PRO A 86 8.15 8.27 -6.97
N PHE A 87 8.08 8.27 -8.32
CA PHE A 87 8.35 9.45 -9.14
C PHE A 87 7.19 10.44 -9.14
N ASN A 88 5.99 9.91 -9.01
CA ASN A 88 4.75 10.68 -9.02
C ASN A 88 4.13 10.60 -7.63
N LEU A 89 4.09 11.71 -6.91
CA LEU A 89 3.52 11.79 -5.58
C LEU A 89 2.57 12.98 -5.45
N ALA A 90 1.40 12.70 -4.91
CA ALA A 90 0.42 13.68 -4.46
C ALA A 90 0.29 13.59 -2.94
N TRP A 91 0.42 14.70 -2.22
CA TRP A 91 0.40 14.75 -0.77
C TRP A 91 -0.77 15.56 -0.24
N CYS A 92 -1.55 14.99 0.67
CA CYS A 92 -2.59 15.68 1.40
C CYS A 92 -1.99 16.44 2.59
N GLY A 93 -2.00 17.75 2.53
CA GLY A 93 -1.54 18.63 3.60
C GLY A 93 -2.59 18.82 4.71
N GLY A 94 -2.26 19.69 5.64
CA GLY A 94 -3.11 20.12 6.75
C GLY A 94 -2.91 19.26 8.00
N LYS A 95 -3.35 18.02 8.01
CA LYS A 95 -3.24 17.16 9.21
C LYS A 95 -2.15 16.13 9.08
N GLU A 96 -1.41 15.93 10.15
CA GLU A 96 -0.54 14.77 10.35
C GLU A 96 -1.29 13.70 11.14
N TRP A 97 -1.03 12.44 10.82
CA TRP A 97 -1.73 11.29 11.35
C TRP A 97 -0.78 10.31 12.01
N LYS A 98 -1.25 9.70 13.11
CA LYS A 98 -0.70 8.48 13.69
C LYS A 98 -1.85 7.55 14.09
N ASP A 99 -1.58 6.24 14.23
CA ASP A 99 -2.57 5.22 14.62
C ASP A 99 -3.88 5.37 13.82
N PHE A 100 -3.84 4.97 12.56
CA PHE A 100 -4.95 5.19 11.65
C PHE A 100 -5.35 3.92 10.88
N THR A 101 -6.58 3.97 10.38
CA THR A 101 -7.07 3.17 9.27
C THR A 101 -7.32 4.10 8.09
N LEU A 102 -6.61 3.85 6.98
CA LEU A 102 -6.80 4.52 5.69
C LEU A 102 -7.50 3.56 4.74
N THR A 103 -8.50 4.03 4.02
CA THR A 103 -9.14 3.30 2.92
C THR A 103 -9.13 4.13 1.65
N ALA A 104 -8.95 3.48 0.52
CA ALA A 104 -8.99 4.09 -0.80
C ALA A 104 -9.54 3.10 -1.82
N GLU A 105 -10.02 3.63 -2.94
CA GLU A 105 -10.21 2.86 -4.16
C GLU A 105 -9.22 3.33 -5.20
N VAL A 106 -8.58 2.38 -5.88
CA VAL A 106 -7.51 2.61 -6.85
C VAL A 106 -7.81 1.87 -8.15
N ARG A 107 -7.40 2.44 -9.30
CA ARG A 107 -7.57 1.84 -10.61
C ARG A 107 -6.39 2.22 -11.50
N LEU A 108 -5.87 1.26 -12.24
CA LEU A 108 -4.94 1.54 -13.34
C LEU A 108 -5.72 2.05 -14.56
N THR A 109 -5.22 3.10 -15.20
CA THR A 109 -5.80 3.64 -16.45
C THR A 109 -5.14 3.05 -17.69
N LYS A 110 -3.95 2.48 -17.54
CA LYS A 110 -3.28 1.66 -18.52
C LYS A 110 -2.84 0.36 -17.83
N PHE A 111 -3.14 -0.77 -18.41
CA PHE A 111 -2.80 -2.07 -17.88
C PHE A 111 -1.68 -2.72 -18.71
N ASP A 112 -0.56 -3.04 -18.05
CA ASP A 112 0.57 -3.76 -18.64
C ASP A 112 0.83 -5.04 -17.82
N ALA A 113 0.28 -6.16 -18.27
CA ALA A 113 0.27 -7.42 -17.54
C ALA A 113 1.66 -7.81 -17.02
N GLY A 114 1.77 -7.94 -15.72
CA GLY A 114 2.98 -8.32 -15.02
C GLY A 114 3.89 -7.19 -14.58
N ASN A 115 3.53 -5.91 -14.84
CA ASN A 115 4.32 -4.75 -14.45
C ASN A 115 3.49 -3.65 -13.75
N ASN A 116 2.25 -3.95 -13.38
CA ASN A 116 1.34 -2.94 -12.83
C ASN A 116 1.65 -2.61 -11.37
N ASP A 117 1.67 -1.32 -11.03
CA ASP A 117 1.78 -0.85 -9.66
C ASP A 117 1.11 0.52 -9.42
N LEU A 118 0.68 0.74 -8.21
CA LEU A 118 0.40 2.05 -7.64
C LEU A 118 0.93 2.10 -6.20
N CYS A 119 1.11 3.30 -5.67
CA CYS A 119 1.63 3.50 -4.33
C CYS A 119 0.63 4.27 -3.45
N ILE A 120 0.54 3.88 -2.18
CA ILE A 120 -0.07 4.70 -1.13
C ILE A 120 1.00 5.03 -0.12
N ALA A 121 1.29 6.32 0.05
CA ALA A 121 2.30 6.83 0.96
C ALA A 121 1.68 7.36 2.25
N PHE A 122 2.42 7.27 3.36
CA PHE A 122 1.96 7.71 4.67
C PHE A 122 3.13 8.03 5.59
N GLY A 123 2.83 8.68 6.72
CA GLY A 123 3.84 9.03 7.71
C GLY A 123 4.89 10.01 7.19
N ARG A 124 4.53 10.90 6.22
CA ARG A 124 5.47 11.89 5.70
C ARG A 124 5.75 12.95 6.76
N ALA A 125 6.91 12.79 7.40
CA ALA A 125 7.43 13.72 8.39
C ALA A 125 8.30 14.84 7.75
N ALA A 126 8.85 14.59 6.55
CA ALA A 126 9.63 15.55 5.76
C ALA A 126 9.65 15.10 4.29
N GLU A 127 10.22 15.90 3.41
CA GLU A 127 10.28 15.64 1.96
C GLU A 127 10.82 14.25 1.62
N ASN A 128 11.89 13.82 2.29
CA ASN A 128 12.55 12.54 2.05
C ASN A 128 12.41 11.58 3.25
N ARG A 129 11.30 11.70 4.00
CA ARG A 129 11.03 10.86 5.17
C ARG A 129 9.57 10.42 5.19
N PHE A 130 9.29 9.20 4.70
CA PHE A 130 7.94 8.64 4.61
C PHE A 130 7.96 7.12 4.42
N TYR A 131 6.85 6.47 4.68
CA TYR A 131 6.57 5.10 4.25
C TYR A 131 5.72 5.11 2.98
N TYR A 132 5.78 4.01 2.22
CA TYR A 132 4.78 3.74 1.20
C TYR A 132 4.57 2.23 1.01
N ALA A 133 3.32 1.87 0.72
CA ALA A 133 2.94 0.56 0.23
C ALA A 133 3.06 0.58 -1.30
N HIS A 134 3.94 -0.23 -1.85
CA HIS A 134 4.11 -0.46 -3.28
C HIS A 134 3.23 -1.64 -3.67
N LEU A 135 2.12 -1.37 -4.34
CA LEU A 135 1.10 -2.37 -4.71
C LEU A 135 1.46 -3.00 -6.06
N GLY A 136 2.64 -3.63 -6.15
CA GLY A 136 3.13 -4.26 -7.37
C GLY A 136 2.42 -5.56 -7.71
N GLU A 137 2.20 -5.82 -9.00
CA GLU A 137 1.56 -7.05 -9.48
C GLU A 137 2.40 -8.29 -9.18
N LYS A 138 3.74 -8.16 -9.16
CA LYS A 138 4.68 -9.24 -8.84
C LYS A 138 5.40 -8.97 -7.52
N ALA A 139 5.66 -10.02 -6.76
CA ALA A 139 6.42 -9.97 -5.51
C ALA A 139 7.92 -10.18 -5.74
N ASP A 140 8.53 -9.39 -6.60
CA ASP A 140 9.99 -9.32 -6.72
C ASP A 140 10.60 -8.37 -5.67
N GLU A 141 11.93 -8.17 -5.71
CA GLU A 141 12.61 -7.37 -4.68
C GLU A 141 12.11 -5.93 -4.60
N PRO A 142 11.96 -5.16 -5.72
CA PRO A 142 11.57 -3.76 -5.65
C PRO A 142 10.06 -3.54 -5.57
N HIS A 143 9.23 -4.54 -5.92
CA HIS A 143 7.78 -4.38 -6.03
C HIS A 143 7.04 -5.20 -4.97
N HIS A 144 5.76 -4.91 -4.77
CA HIS A 144 4.90 -5.53 -3.76
C HIS A 144 5.55 -5.55 -2.38
N GLN A 145 5.90 -4.37 -1.88
CA GLN A 145 6.63 -4.14 -0.64
C GLN A 145 6.04 -2.96 0.14
N ILE A 146 6.27 -2.95 1.45
CA ILE A 146 6.23 -1.74 2.26
C ILE A 146 7.66 -1.23 2.37
N HIS A 147 7.88 0.01 1.99
CA HIS A 147 9.19 0.65 2.05
C HIS A 147 9.21 1.82 3.01
N ILE A 148 10.38 2.10 3.54
CA ILE A 148 10.71 3.36 4.18
C ILE A 148 11.71 4.14 3.30
N VAL A 149 11.49 5.44 3.16
CA VAL A 149 12.46 6.45 2.70
C VAL A 149 12.80 7.28 3.93
N ASP A 150 14.05 7.33 4.32
CA ASP A 150 14.52 8.10 5.50
C ASP A 150 15.87 8.75 5.19
N ASN A 151 15.84 9.81 4.38
CA ASN A 151 17.01 10.52 3.85
C ASN A 151 18.02 9.58 3.14
N ALA A 152 17.52 8.49 2.58
CA ALA A 152 18.27 7.48 1.82
C ALA A 152 17.35 6.84 0.79
N ASP A 153 17.92 6.07 -0.14
CA ASP A 153 17.13 5.25 -1.07
C ASP A 153 16.17 4.35 -0.33
N ARG A 154 15.01 4.09 -0.93
CA ARG A 154 13.99 3.23 -0.36
C ARG A 154 14.56 1.92 0.17
N LYS A 155 14.16 1.53 1.37
CA LYS A 155 14.50 0.26 1.99
C LYS A 155 13.22 -0.54 2.22
N PRO A 156 13.14 -1.82 1.77
CA PRO A 156 12.01 -2.68 2.11
C PRO A 156 12.02 -3.01 3.60
N ILE A 157 10.84 -2.94 4.22
CA ILE A 157 10.62 -3.28 5.64
C ILE A 157 9.56 -4.37 5.81
N THR A 158 9.13 -4.97 4.70
CA THR A 158 8.09 -5.99 4.67
C THR A 158 8.51 -7.26 5.41
N ILE A 159 7.63 -7.75 6.29
CA ILE A 159 7.78 -9.02 7.02
C ILE A 159 7.03 -10.14 6.30
N PHE A 160 5.82 -9.84 5.80
CA PHE A 160 4.99 -10.77 5.05
C PHE A 160 4.49 -10.12 3.76
N ARG A 161 4.47 -10.87 2.68
CA ARG A 161 3.85 -10.48 1.41
C ARG A 161 3.26 -11.68 0.68
N THR A 162 2.18 -11.44 -0.04
CA THR A 162 1.61 -12.41 -1.01
C THR A 162 2.46 -12.45 -2.29
N ALA A 163 2.10 -13.31 -3.25
CA ALA A 163 2.81 -13.43 -4.52
C ALA A 163 2.71 -12.18 -5.42
N GLY A 164 1.94 -11.18 -5.03
CA GLY A 164 1.73 -9.93 -5.74
C GLY A 164 0.35 -9.35 -5.46
N THR A 165 0.08 -8.20 -6.03
CA THR A 165 -1.24 -7.54 -5.99
C THR A 165 -2.08 -8.02 -7.17
N PRO A 166 -3.29 -8.57 -6.96
CA PRO A 166 -4.10 -9.15 -8.03
C PRO A 166 -4.86 -8.07 -8.83
N TRP A 167 -4.13 -7.22 -9.54
CA TRP A 167 -4.68 -6.19 -10.40
C TRP A 167 -5.57 -6.77 -11.51
N LYS A 168 -6.61 -6.03 -11.89
CA LYS A 168 -7.47 -6.34 -13.03
C LYS A 168 -7.72 -5.08 -13.85
N GLU A 169 -7.57 -5.20 -15.16
CA GLU A 169 -7.77 -4.11 -16.10
C GLU A 169 -9.12 -3.41 -15.91
N GLY A 170 -9.10 -2.07 -15.88
CA GLY A 170 -10.28 -1.21 -15.79
C GLY A 170 -11.08 -1.29 -14.50
N ARG A 171 -10.69 -2.15 -13.55
CA ARG A 171 -11.42 -2.36 -12.30
C ARG A 171 -10.96 -1.40 -11.20
N TRP A 172 -11.91 -0.88 -10.42
CA TRP A 172 -11.64 -0.26 -9.13
C TRP A 172 -11.36 -1.32 -8.08
N HIS A 173 -10.23 -1.20 -7.41
CA HIS A 173 -9.80 -2.07 -6.32
C HIS A 173 -9.85 -1.32 -4.99
N ARG A 174 -10.22 -2.01 -3.93
CA ARG A 174 -10.22 -1.44 -2.57
C ARG A 174 -8.89 -1.70 -1.91
N VAL A 175 -8.33 -0.66 -1.29
CA VAL A 175 -7.13 -0.74 -0.46
C VAL A 175 -7.45 -0.29 0.95
N LYS A 176 -6.89 -0.97 1.94
CA LYS A 176 -6.92 -0.57 3.35
C LYS A 176 -5.50 -0.62 3.90
N ILE A 177 -5.11 0.41 4.64
CA ILE A 177 -3.87 0.44 5.41
C ILE A 177 -4.21 0.68 6.87
N ILE A 178 -3.65 -0.14 7.76
CA ILE A 178 -3.70 0.06 9.21
C ILE A 178 -2.30 0.36 9.72
N ARG A 179 -2.18 1.41 10.52
CA ARG A 179 -0.95 1.81 11.20
C ARG A 179 -1.19 1.82 12.71
N ASN A 180 -0.32 1.14 13.46
CA ASN A 180 -0.23 1.24 14.91
C ASN A 180 1.20 1.64 15.28
N THR A 181 1.40 2.87 15.76
CA THR A 181 2.73 3.41 16.05
C THR A 181 3.32 2.88 17.35
N ALA A 182 2.48 2.47 18.31
CA ALA A 182 2.91 1.90 19.58
C ALA A 182 3.62 0.55 19.39
N THR A 183 3.06 -0.33 18.55
CA THR A 183 3.66 -1.62 18.17
C THR A 183 4.60 -1.52 16.99
N GLY A 184 4.42 -0.51 16.13
CA GLY A 184 5.11 -0.36 14.86
C GLY A 184 4.40 -1.06 13.70
N ASP A 185 3.27 -1.72 13.95
CA ASP A 185 2.60 -2.54 12.95
C ASP A 185 2.05 -1.71 11.79
N ILE A 186 2.25 -2.25 10.60
CA ILE A 186 1.71 -1.75 9.33
C ILE A 186 1.10 -2.94 8.61
N GLY A 187 -0.17 -2.85 8.26
CA GLY A 187 -0.86 -3.85 7.45
C GLY A 187 -1.50 -3.22 6.22
N VAL A 188 -1.46 -3.92 5.11
CA VAL A 188 -2.04 -3.51 3.83
C VAL A 188 -2.96 -4.61 3.31
N TRP A 189 -4.18 -4.26 2.96
CA TRP A 189 -5.18 -5.15 2.35
C TRP A 189 -5.53 -4.66 0.97
N PHE A 190 -5.82 -5.59 0.08
CA PHE A 190 -6.23 -5.31 -1.29
C PHE A 190 -7.41 -6.22 -1.66
N ASP A 191 -8.57 -5.65 -1.97
CA ASP A 191 -9.87 -6.28 -2.25
C ASP A 191 -10.41 -7.17 -1.12
N ASP A 192 -9.69 -8.19 -0.68
CA ASP A 192 -10.03 -8.98 0.50
C ASP A 192 -9.65 -8.24 1.78
N MET A 193 -10.64 -7.69 2.45
CA MET A 193 -10.42 -6.91 3.68
C MET A 193 -10.16 -7.76 4.93
N ASN A 194 -10.15 -9.10 4.81
CA ASN A 194 -9.89 -10.02 5.93
C ASN A 194 -8.43 -10.48 5.98
N LYS A 195 -7.75 -10.56 4.81
CA LYS A 195 -6.36 -11.05 4.71
C LYS A 195 -5.46 -9.93 4.20
N PRO A 196 -4.41 -9.52 4.94
CA PRO A 196 -3.45 -8.56 4.45
C PRO A 196 -2.64 -9.16 3.29
N VAL A 197 -2.30 -8.31 2.34
CA VAL A 197 -1.38 -8.66 1.23
C VAL A 197 0.07 -8.31 1.58
N LEU A 198 0.27 -7.32 2.48
CA LEU A 198 1.58 -6.92 3.01
C LEU A 198 1.48 -6.64 4.50
N THR A 199 2.50 -7.03 5.26
CA THR A 199 2.70 -6.56 6.64
C THR A 199 4.13 -6.12 6.88
N ALA A 200 4.32 -5.18 7.80
CA ALA A 200 5.62 -4.72 8.27
C ALA A 200 5.55 -4.30 9.74
N GLN A 201 6.71 -4.12 10.37
CA GLN A 201 6.81 -3.55 11.69
C GLN A 201 7.99 -2.56 11.72
N ASP A 202 7.69 -1.28 11.95
CA ASP A 202 8.68 -0.23 12.01
C ASP A 202 8.16 0.95 12.86
N LYS A 203 9.01 1.60 13.66
CA LYS A 203 8.67 2.72 14.56
C LYS A 203 9.37 4.03 14.22
N THR A 204 10.08 4.09 13.08
CA THR A 204 10.93 5.23 12.74
C THR A 204 10.14 6.53 12.54
N LEU A 205 8.97 6.45 11.89
CA LEU A 205 8.12 7.61 11.63
C LEU A 205 6.78 7.44 12.35
N GLU A 206 6.52 8.31 13.31
CA GLU A 206 5.30 8.26 14.13
C GLU A 206 4.15 9.07 13.51
N TRP A 207 4.42 10.32 13.16
CA TRP A 207 3.46 11.28 12.62
C TRP A 207 3.78 11.62 11.16
N GLY A 208 2.75 11.91 10.39
CA GLY A 208 2.97 12.47 9.06
C GLY A 208 1.74 12.52 8.17
N HIS A 209 1.93 13.12 7.00
CA HIS A 209 0.90 13.29 5.99
C HIS A 209 0.68 11.99 5.21
N ILE A 210 -0.47 11.94 4.53
CA ILE A 210 -0.87 10.87 3.62
C ILE A 210 -0.59 11.29 2.17
N GLY A 211 -0.17 10.34 1.34
CA GLY A 211 0.07 10.57 -0.07
C GLY A 211 -0.41 9.42 -0.96
N LEU A 212 -0.50 9.70 -2.24
CA LEU A 212 -0.86 8.78 -3.31
C LEU A 212 0.18 8.89 -4.40
N GLY A 213 0.46 7.82 -5.13
CA GLY A 213 1.47 7.91 -6.16
C GLY A 213 1.67 6.67 -7.00
N SER A 214 2.72 6.72 -7.81
CA SER A 214 3.19 5.63 -8.68
C SER A 214 4.66 5.85 -9.01
N PHE A 215 5.33 4.78 -9.45
CA PHE A 215 6.63 4.95 -10.12
C PHE A 215 6.42 5.39 -11.56
N ASP A 216 5.89 4.55 -12.40
CA ASP A 216 5.77 4.74 -13.85
C ASP A 216 4.41 4.32 -14.42
N ASP A 217 3.50 3.80 -13.61
CA ASP A 217 2.14 3.52 -14.04
C ASP A 217 1.22 4.73 -13.89
N LEU A 218 0.19 4.79 -14.74
CA LEU A 218 -0.88 5.78 -14.68
C LEU A 218 -2.10 5.18 -13.98
N GLY A 219 -2.72 5.97 -13.13
CA GLY A 219 -3.84 5.47 -12.35
C GLY A 219 -4.72 6.54 -11.74
N GLU A 220 -5.75 6.08 -11.08
CA GLU A 220 -6.78 6.90 -10.48
C GLU A 220 -7.05 6.47 -9.05
N PHE A 221 -7.41 7.45 -8.24
CA PHE A 221 -7.71 7.30 -6.82
C PHE A 221 -9.04 7.97 -6.51
N ARG A 222 -9.88 7.30 -5.70
CA ARG A 222 -11.13 7.87 -5.19
C ARG A 222 -11.48 7.32 -3.81
N ASN A 223 -12.51 7.87 -3.18
CA ASN A 223 -13.01 7.42 -1.88
C ASN A 223 -11.92 7.30 -0.80
N VAL A 224 -10.93 8.20 -0.86
CA VAL A 224 -9.81 8.20 0.11
C VAL A 224 -10.30 8.75 1.44
N ARG A 225 -10.35 7.88 2.46
CA ARG A 225 -10.82 8.19 3.80
C ARG A 225 -9.80 7.76 4.82
N ILE A 226 -9.67 8.53 5.88
CA ILE A 226 -8.81 8.19 7.01
C ILE A 226 -9.57 8.37 8.32
N ARG A 227 -9.39 7.42 9.22
CA ARG A 227 -9.87 7.47 10.59
C ARG A 227 -8.69 7.20 11.52
N GLY A 228 -8.41 8.12 12.44
CA GLY A 228 -7.25 7.95 13.32
C GLY A 228 -7.04 9.12 14.26
N ILE A 229 -5.85 9.14 14.86
CA ILE A 229 -5.38 10.24 15.72
C ILE A 229 -4.66 11.26 14.83
N SER A 230 -5.05 12.53 14.92
CA SER A 230 -4.46 13.61 14.12
C SER A 230 -4.02 14.79 14.98
N ARG A 231 -3.07 15.54 14.49
CA ARG A 231 -2.67 16.86 14.99
C ARG A 231 -2.63 17.89 13.86
#